data_0c7720a920065a133fa22a99a542df18
#
_entry.id   0c7720a920065a133fa22a99a542df18
#
_cell.length_a   1.000
_cell.length_b   1.000
_cell.length_c   1.000
_cell.angle_alpha   90.00
_cell.angle_beta   90.00
_cell.angle_gamma   90.00
#
_symmetry.space_group_name_H-M   'P 1'
#
loop_
_entity.id
_entity.type
_entity.pdbx_description
1 polymer ?
#
loop_
_entity_poly.entity_id
_entity_poly.type
_entity_poly.pdbx_seq_one_letter_code
_entity_poly.pdbx_strand_id
1 'polypeptide(L)'
;MIQFMHSLRAIFSLLLMLALGACSTLVQPPVRALDARNPPAVASTGAVSLDAARAGFARVLQRHVNDQGEVDFAALRDDASDAGLGALENYVSAIAATPLDAAPTPNARLAHMINAYNALSMYNVIASGIPASHDGFAKLRFFILRKFVIGGSAMSLYDFENSIIRKLDEPRVHFALNCSAVSCPVLPRDVFTAEGLNDELDRETRRFFARPENLRVDDAKQTVYFNEILKFYTEDFVPSHARTLIAYAQRYISGVIGAAYATAFTPYDWTVANSRRER
;
A
#
# COMPACT_ATOMS: atom_id res chain seq x y z
N MET A 1 29.06 35.56 7.40
CA MET A 1 28.23 35.25 6.21
C MET A 1 27.66 33.83 6.23
N ILE A 2 28.35 32.84 6.77
CA ILE A 2 27.90 31.42 6.86
C ILE A 2 26.79 31.23 7.90
N GLN A 3 26.82 31.95 9.00
CA GLN A 3 25.83 31.82 10.10
C GLN A 3 24.43 32.38 9.74
N PHE A 4 24.37 33.34 8.80
CA PHE A 4 23.09 33.93 8.34
C PHE A 4 22.32 32.99 7.38
N MET A 5 23.05 32.16 6.61
CA MET A 5 22.44 31.19 5.70
C MET A 5 21.81 29.99 6.43
N HIS A 6 22.31 29.58 7.60
CA HIS A 6 21.71 28.50 8.39
C HIS A 6 20.40 28.93 9.05
N SER A 7 20.28 30.19 9.48
CA SER A 7 19.04 30.73 10.07
C SER A 7 17.92 30.84 9.04
N LEU A 8 18.22 31.22 7.79
CA LEU A 8 17.21 31.30 6.73
C LEU A 8 16.70 29.91 6.32
N ARG A 9 17.56 28.89 6.29
CA ARG A 9 17.17 27.51 5.98
C ARG A 9 16.27 26.91 7.07
N ALA A 10 16.55 27.17 8.33
CA ALA A 10 15.75 26.71 9.46
C ALA A 10 14.36 27.37 9.47
N ILE A 11 14.26 28.67 9.17
CA ILE A 11 13.00 29.41 9.11
C ILE A 11 12.17 28.93 7.91
N PHE A 12 12.77 28.69 6.75
CA PHE A 12 12.08 28.18 5.57
C PHE A 12 11.57 26.75 5.76
N SER A 13 12.35 25.88 6.43
CA SER A 13 11.92 24.52 6.78
C SER A 13 10.80 24.53 7.81
N LEU A 14 10.82 25.42 8.78
CA LEU A 14 9.77 25.55 9.80
C LEU A 14 8.47 26.09 9.22
N LEU A 15 8.54 27.09 8.32
CA LEU A 15 7.38 27.63 7.62
C LEU A 15 6.77 26.62 6.64
N LEU A 16 7.59 25.79 5.97
CA LEU A 16 7.11 24.72 5.10
C LEU A 16 6.42 23.62 5.91
N MET A 17 6.95 23.27 7.10
CA MET A 17 6.32 22.31 8.02
C MET A 17 4.98 22.80 8.58
N LEU A 18 4.86 24.09 8.89
CA LEU A 18 3.60 24.71 9.35
C LEU A 18 2.55 24.78 8.24
N ALA A 19 2.96 25.06 6.99
CA ALA A 19 2.05 25.04 5.84
C ALA A 19 1.55 23.64 5.49
N LEU A 20 2.35 22.59 5.69
CA LEU A 20 1.96 21.18 5.45
C LEU A 20 0.95 20.68 6.50
N GLY A 21 1.05 21.15 7.74
CA GLY A 21 0.09 20.77 8.80
C GLY A 21 -1.34 21.28 8.57
N ALA A 22 -1.49 22.41 7.84
CA ALA A 22 -2.79 23.00 7.54
C ALA A 22 -3.56 22.31 6.39
N CYS A 23 -2.90 21.44 5.60
CA CYS A 23 -3.49 20.77 4.44
C CYS A 23 -3.76 19.29 4.62
N SER A 24 -3.52 18.70 5.81
CA SER A 24 -3.83 17.30 6.04
C SER A 24 -5.35 17.10 6.18
N THR A 25 -5.90 16.20 5.38
CA THR A 25 -7.33 15.85 5.43
C THR A 25 -7.51 14.46 6.03
N LEU A 26 -8.41 14.35 7.02
CA LEU A 26 -8.84 13.07 7.55
C LEU A 26 -9.84 12.45 6.58
N VAL A 27 -9.58 11.23 6.13
CA VAL A 27 -10.49 10.46 5.26
C VAL A 27 -11.12 9.35 6.09
N GLN A 28 -12.41 9.43 6.29
CA GLN A 28 -13.20 8.44 7.03
C GLN A 28 -14.41 7.99 6.21
N PRO A 29 -14.83 6.74 6.31
CA PRO A 29 -16.09 6.29 5.76
C PRO A 29 -17.30 6.77 6.59
N PRO A 30 -18.44 6.93 5.91
CA PRO A 30 -18.62 6.84 4.48
C PRO A 30 -18.12 8.09 3.74
N VAL A 31 -17.52 7.93 2.56
CA VAL A 31 -17.07 9.05 1.71
C VAL A 31 -18.17 10.06 1.41
N ARG A 32 -19.43 9.62 1.49
CA ARG A 32 -20.63 10.43 1.21
C ARG A 32 -20.98 11.46 2.31
N ALA A 33 -20.37 11.42 3.47
CA ALA A 33 -20.76 12.20 4.65
C ALA A 33 -20.00 13.53 4.82
N LEU A 34 -19.43 14.10 3.77
CA LEU A 34 -18.84 15.45 3.84
C LEU A 34 -19.82 16.55 3.42
N ASP A 35 -21.12 16.38 3.64
CA ASP A 35 -22.03 17.52 3.73
C ASP A 35 -22.05 17.98 5.20
N ALA A 36 -21.27 19.02 5.49
CA ALA A 36 -21.07 19.57 6.85
C ALA A 36 -22.35 20.10 7.52
N ARG A 37 -23.52 19.95 6.91
CA ARG A 37 -24.80 20.47 7.40
C ARG A 37 -25.73 19.45 8.02
N ASN A 38 -25.44 18.14 7.88
CA ASN A 38 -26.22 17.07 8.53
C ASN A 38 -25.29 15.91 8.84
N PRO A 39 -24.69 15.82 10.04
CA PRO A 39 -24.04 14.60 10.44
C PRO A 39 -25.13 13.49 10.42
N PRO A 40 -24.95 12.40 9.64
CA PRO A 40 -25.88 11.29 9.74
C PRO A 40 -25.89 10.84 11.19
N ALA A 41 -27.08 10.75 11.77
CA ALA A 41 -27.26 10.03 13.02
C ALA A 41 -26.56 8.69 12.84
N VAL A 42 -25.59 8.38 13.73
CA VAL A 42 -24.97 7.07 13.80
C VAL A 42 -26.11 6.07 13.97
N ALA A 43 -26.61 5.54 12.86
CA ALA A 43 -27.51 4.43 12.91
C ALA A 43 -26.70 3.30 13.53
N SER A 44 -27.03 2.96 14.76
CA SER A 44 -26.55 1.80 15.49
C SER A 44 -27.14 0.52 14.89
N THR A 45 -26.89 0.29 13.61
CA THR A 45 -26.96 -1.04 13.01
C THR A 45 -25.67 -1.73 13.51
N GLY A 46 -25.82 -2.78 14.29
CA GLY A 46 -24.80 -3.47 15.05
C GLY A 46 -23.45 -3.52 14.34
N ALA A 47 -22.39 -3.13 15.02
CA ALA A 47 -21.05 -3.02 14.44
C ALA A 47 -20.71 -4.35 13.73
N VAL A 48 -20.45 -4.27 12.43
CA VAL A 48 -20.03 -5.44 11.64
C VAL A 48 -18.68 -5.91 12.22
N SER A 49 -18.57 -7.18 12.59
CA SER A 49 -17.32 -7.71 13.11
C SER A 49 -16.20 -7.57 12.07
N LEU A 50 -14.94 -7.45 12.54
CA LEU A 50 -13.78 -7.36 11.64
C LEU A 50 -13.75 -8.52 10.64
N ASP A 51 -14.09 -9.75 11.07
CA ASP A 51 -14.07 -10.93 10.20
C ASP A 51 -15.16 -10.87 9.13
N ALA A 52 -16.37 -10.45 9.47
CA ALA A 52 -17.45 -10.29 8.51
C ALA A 52 -17.14 -9.15 7.52
N ALA A 53 -16.56 -8.06 7.98
CA ALA A 53 -16.12 -6.94 7.13
C ALA A 53 -14.98 -7.36 6.20
N ARG A 54 -13.99 -8.15 6.70
CA ARG A 54 -12.90 -8.72 5.90
C ARG A 54 -13.43 -9.68 4.83
N ALA A 55 -14.42 -10.50 5.15
CA ALA A 55 -15.09 -11.35 4.15
C ALA A 55 -15.79 -10.52 3.06
N GLY A 56 -16.36 -9.37 3.40
CA GLY A 56 -16.86 -8.39 2.44
C GLY A 56 -15.76 -7.86 1.53
N PHE A 57 -14.63 -7.48 2.09
CA PHE A 57 -13.45 -7.03 1.32
C PHE A 57 -12.89 -8.13 0.40
N ALA A 58 -12.87 -9.39 0.84
CA ALA A 58 -12.50 -10.51 -0.03
C ALA A 58 -13.41 -10.60 -1.27
N ARG A 59 -14.73 -10.41 -1.12
CA ARG A 59 -15.64 -10.36 -2.28
C ARG A 59 -15.36 -9.17 -3.20
N VAL A 60 -15.01 -8.00 -2.64
CA VAL A 60 -14.57 -6.83 -3.44
C VAL A 60 -13.36 -7.19 -4.29
N LEU A 61 -12.34 -7.80 -3.70
CA LEU A 61 -11.13 -8.21 -4.43
C LEU A 61 -11.46 -9.19 -5.56
N GLN A 62 -12.24 -10.24 -5.28
CA GLN A 62 -12.62 -11.25 -6.27
C GLN A 62 -13.40 -10.67 -7.44
N ARG A 63 -14.24 -9.67 -7.20
CA ARG A 63 -15.13 -9.08 -8.20
C ARG A 63 -14.48 -7.99 -9.03
N HIS A 64 -13.66 -7.13 -8.41
CA HIS A 64 -13.16 -5.91 -9.04
C HIS A 64 -11.66 -5.91 -9.34
N VAL A 65 -10.92 -6.94 -8.94
CA VAL A 65 -9.49 -7.09 -9.25
C VAL A 65 -9.32 -8.16 -10.33
N ASN A 66 -8.60 -7.84 -11.40
CA ASN A 66 -8.27 -8.79 -12.45
C ASN A 66 -7.00 -9.61 -12.12
N ASP A 67 -6.64 -10.57 -12.98
CA ASP A 67 -5.48 -11.44 -12.76
C ASP A 67 -4.13 -10.71 -12.83
N GLN A 68 -4.11 -9.49 -13.39
CA GLN A 68 -2.96 -8.60 -13.40
C GLN A 68 -2.86 -7.74 -12.13
N GLY A 69 -3.86 -7.83 -11.23
CA GLY A 69 -3.94 -7.02 -10.00
C GLY A 69 -4.43 -5.59 -10.24
N GLU A 70 -4.98 -5.32 -11.41
CA GLU A 70 -5.59 -4.02 -11.72
C GLU A 70 -7.03 -3.99 -11.23
N VAL A 71 -7.46 -2.84 -10.71
CA VAL A 71 -8.79 -2.65 -10.13
C VAL A 71 -9.70 -1.91 -11.10
N ASP A 72 -10.93 -2.38 -11.29
CA ASP A 72 -11.98 -1.58 -11.93
C ASP A 72 -12.61 -0.63 -10.89
N PHE A 73 -11.89 0.49 -10.64
CA PHE A 73 -12.31 1.45 -9.62
C PHE A 73 -13.66 2.11 -9.92
N ALA A 74 -14.01 2.29 -11.19
CA ALA A 74 -15.29 2.87 -11.56
C ALA A 74 -16.43 1.87 -11.29
N ALA A 75 -16.27 0.60 -11.68
CA ALA A 75 -17.25 -0.43 -11.36
C ALA A 75 -17.39 -0.63 -9.84
N LEU A 76 -16.26 -0.68 -9.11
CA LEU A 76 -16.27 -0.80 -7.65
C LEU A 76 -17.03 0.36 -6.98
N ARG A 77 -16.79 1.60 -7.42
CA ARG A 77 -17.48 2.79 -6.88
C ARG A 77 -19.01 2.73 -7.11
N ASP A 78 -19.42 2.25 -8.27
CA ASP A 78 -20.82 2.27 -8.72
C ASP A 78 -21.58 0.99 -8.35
N ASP A 79 -20.91 -0.05 -7.84
CA ASP A 79 -21.48 -1.32 -7.41
C ASP A 79 -22.19 -1.16 -6.05
N ALA A 80 -23.51 -1.34 -6.04
CA ALA A 80 -24.35 -1.29 -4.85
C ALA A 80 -24.52 -2.66 -4.15
N SER A 81 -23.86 -3.72 -4.67
CA SER A 81 -23.94 -5.06 -4.09
C SER A 81 -23.08 -5.21 -2.81
N ASP A 82 -23.15 -6.39 -2.22
CA ASP A 82 -22.34 -6.77 -1.05
C ASP A 82 -20.84 -7.04 -1.38
N ALA A 83 -20.43 -6.81 -2.63
CA ALA A 83 -19.06 -6.84 -3.12
C ALA A 83 -18.59 -5.48 -3.67
N GLY A 84 -19.38 -4.41 -3.50
CA GLY A 84 -19.11 -3.07 -4.01
C GLY A 84 -18.51 -2.11 -2.98
N LEU A 85 -18.66 -0.82 -3.25
CA LEU A 85 -18.09 0.25 -2.41
C LEU A 85 -18.53 0.15 -0.93
N GLY A 86 -19.80 -0.19 -0.67
CA GLY A 86 -20.29 -0.33 0.71
C GLY A 86 -19.57 -1.42 1.50
N ALA A 87 -19.17 -2.52 0.86
CA ALA A 87 -18.38 -3.57 1.51
C ALA A 87 -16.95 -3.10 1.82
N LEU A 88 -16.33 -2.35 0.91
CA LEU A 88 -15.03 -1.72 1.16
C LEU A 88 -15.10 -0.70 2.31
N GLU A 89 -16.11 0.17 2.33
CA GLU A 89 -16.35 1.16 3.40
C GLU A 89 -16.59 0.50 4.76
N ASN A 90 -17.34 -0.61 4.80
CA ASN A 90 -17.53 -1.40 6.01
C ASN A 90 -16.20 -1.95 6.55
N TYR A 91 -15.32 -2.44 5.65
CA TYR A 91 -14.02 -2.94 6.08
C TYR A 91 -13.11 -1.80 6.56
N VAL A 92 -13.08 -0.67 5.88
CA VAL A 92 -12.33 0.54 6.33
C VAL A 92 -12.85 1.03 7.69
N SER A 93 -14.16 0.95 7.94
CA SER A 93 -14.75 1.28 9.25
C SER A 93 -14.33 0.29 10.35
N ALA A 94 -14.29 -1.01 10.02
CA ALA A 94 -13.83 -2.04 10.95
C ALA A 94 -12.33 -1.88 11.28
N ILE A 95 -11.49 -1.51 10.30
CA ILE A 95 -10.06 -1.17 10.52
C ILE A 95 -9.93 0.00 11.49
N ALA A 96 -10.79 1.02 11.35
CA ALA A 96 -10.76 2.17 12.24
C ALA A 96 -11.08 1.80 13.70
N ALA A 97 -12.02 0.87 13.90
CA ALA A 97 -12.51 0.46 15.22
C ALA A 97 -11.66 -0.63 15.90
N THR A 98 -10.84 -1.37 15.14
CA THR A 98 -10.08 -2.52 15.67
C THR A 98 -8.67 -2.11 16.06
N PRO A 99 -8.26 -2.20 17.33
CA PRO A 99 -6.89 -1.92 17.74
C PRO A 99 -5.88 -2.81 16.99
N LEU A 100 -4.75 -2.24 16.58
CA LEU A 100 -3.75 -2.95 15.78
C LEU A 100 -3.05 -4.10 16.51
N ASP A 101 -3.11 -4.12 17.84
CA ASP A 101 -2.57 -5.16 18.72
C ASP A 101 -3.62 -6.18 19.20
N ALA A 102 -4.89 -6.02 18.76
CA ALA A 102 -5.96 -6.95 19.16
C ALA A 102 -5.85 -8.34 18.51
N ALA A 103 -5.00 -8.51 17.50
CA ALA A 103 -4.83 -9.80 16.84
C ALA A 103 -4.14 -10.82 17.73
N PRO A 104 -4.61 -12.10 17.75
CA PRO A 104 -4.17 -13.11 18.70
C PRO A 104 -2.74 -13.62 18.46
N THR A 105 -2.22 -13.49 17.25
CA THR A 105 -0.88 -13.97 16.86
C THR A 105 -0.14 -12.94 16.01
N PRO A 106 1.21 -13.00 15.95
CA PRO A 106 1.98 -12.15 15.04
C PRO A 106 1.53 -12.26 13.57
N ASN A 107 1.25 -13.47 13.09
CA ASN A 107 0.76 -13.69 11.72
C ASN A 107 -0.62 -13.07 11.49
N ALA A 108 -1.55 -13.22 12.43
CA ALA A 108 -2.87 -12.60 12.34
C ALA A 108 -2.76 -11.07 12.31
N ARG A 109 -1.84 -10.52 13.12
CA ARG A 109 -1.56 -9.09 13.15
C ARG A 109 -1.01 -8.59 11.82
N LEU A 110 -0.01 -9.25 11.26
CA LEU A 110 0.59 -8.84 10.00
C LEU A 110 -0.38 -9.02 8.82
N ALA A 111 -1.10 -10.14 8.75
CA ALA A 111 -2.14 -10.36 7.74
C ALA A 111 -3.23 -9.26 7.79
N HIS A 112 -3.68 -8.89 9.00
CA HIS A 112 -4.62 -7.78 9.18
C HIS A 112 -4.04 -6.46 8.67
N MET A 113 -2.80 -6.14 8.98
CA MET A 113 -2.16 -4.89 8.55
C MET A 113 -1.98 -4.80 7.04
N ILE A 114 -1.58 -5.91 6.37
CA ILE A 114 -1.46 -5.95 4.92
C ILE A 114 -2.83 -5.73 4.26
N ASN A 115 -3.86 -6.45 4.71
CA ASN A 115 -5.22 -6.29 4.19
C ASN A 115 -5.76 -4.88 4.43
N ALA A 116 -5.49 -4.31 5.61
CA ALA A 116 -5.88 -2.95 5.95
C ALA A 116 -5.22 -1.92 5.03
N TYR A 117 -3.90 -2.02 4.82
CA TYR A 117 -3.19 -1.12 3.92
C TYR A 117 -3.76 -1.18 2.50
N ASN A 118 -3.97 -2.38 1.96
CA ASN A 118 -4.51 -2.58 0.61
C ASN A 118 -5.93 -2.02 0.47
N ALA A 119 -6.81 -2.26 1.45
CA ALA A 119 -8.17 -1.71 1.46
C ALA A 119 -8.17 -0.17 1.53
N LEU A 120 -7.34 0.40 2.42
CA LEU A 120 -7.20 1.86 2.57
C LEU A 120 -6.62 2.50 1.31
N SER A 121 -5.68 1.85 0.64
CA SER A 121 -5.13 2.29 -0.65
C SER A 121 -6.22 2.33 -1.73
N MET A 122 -7.00 1.25 -1.90
CA MET A 122 -8.13 1.19 -2.86
C MET A 122 -9.16 2.28 -2.56
N TYR A 123 -9.54 2.42 -1.29
CA TYR A 123 -10.47 3.46 -0.86
C TYR A 123 -9.93 4.87 -1.12
N ASN A 124 -8.63 5.09 -0.91
CA ASN A 124 -7.96 6.36 -1.17
C ASN A 124 -8.00 6.76 -2.66
N VAL A 125 -7.84 5.80 -3.58
CA VAL A 125 -8.00 6.05 -5.03
C VAL A 125 -9.41 6.54 -5.36
N ILE A 126 -10.45 5.87 -4.84
CA ILE A 126 -11.85 6.27 -5.04
C ILE A 126 -12.11 7.66 -4.43
N ALA A 127 -11.69 7.88 -3.19
CA ALA A 127 -11.83 9.15 -2.48
C ALA A 127 -11.02 10.30 -3.14
N SER A 128 -10.05 9.97 -3.99
CA SER A 128 -9.28 10.92 -4.79
C SER A 128 -9.93 11.26 -6.13
N GLY A 129 -11.08 10.63 -6.48
CA GLY A 129 -11.74 10.79 -7.76
C GLY A 129 -11.11 9.95 -8.87
N ILE A 130 -10.46 8.84 -8.52
CA ILE A 130 -9.82 7.88 -9.44
C ILE A 130 -8.82 8.62 -10.36
N PRO A 131 -7.72 9.16 -9.81
CA PRO A 131 -6.74 9.89 -10.62
C PRO A 131 -6.04 8.96 -11.62
N ALA A 132 -5.52 9.53 -12.71
CA ALA A 132 -4.77 8.76 -13.70
C ALA A 132 -3.40 8.30 -13.15
N SER A 133 -2.81 9.07 -12.24
CA SER A 133 -1.46 8.85 -11.71
C SER A 133 -1.32 9.37 -10.27
N HIS A 134 -0.35 8.83 -9.54
CA HIS A 134 0.12 9.34 -8.25
C HIS A 134 1.33 10.29 -8.40
N ASP A 135 1.57 10.88 -9.56
CA ASP A 135 2.73 11.75 -9.76
C ASP A 135 2.62 13.10 -9.05
N GLY A 136 3.76 13.70 -8.77
CA GLY A 136 3.89 15.04 -8.23
C GLY A 136 3.14 15.25 -6.91
N PHE A 137 2.28 16.27 -6.85
CA PHE A 137 1.50 16.61 -5.65
C PHE A 137 0.46 15.52 -5.30
N ALA A 138 -0.05 14.78 -6.28
CA ALA A 138 -0.96 13.66 -6.05
C ALA A 138 -0.31 12.60 -5.16
N LYS A 139 0.99 12.31 -5.35
CA LYS A 139 1.77 11.39 -4.52
C LYS A 139 1.84 11.85 -3.07
N LEU A 140 2.21 13.12 -2.84
CA LEU A 140 2.25 13.70 -1.51
C LEU A 140 0.89 13.63 -0.81
N ARG A 141 -0.18 13.97 -1.54
CA ARG A 141 -1.54 13.92 -1.02
C ARG A 141 -1.97 12.49 -0.69
N PHE A 142 -1.65 11.52 -1.55
CA PHE A 142 -2.02 10.12 -1.38
C PHE A 142 -1.35 9.46 -0.17
N PHE A 143 -0.05 9.64 -0.02
CA PHE A 143 0.72 8.93 0.99
C PHE A 143 0.83 9.66 2.33
N ILE A 144 0.85 11.00 2.34
CA ILE A 144 1.25 11.80 3.52
C ILE A 144 0.12 12.69 4.03
N LEU A 145 -0.52 13.48 3.15
CA LEU A 145 -1.47 14.49 3.61
C LEU A 145 -2.83 13.92 3.98
N ARG A 146 -3.27 12.86 3.31
CA ARG A 146 -4.50 12.16 3.68
C ARG A 146 -4.27 11.24 4.86
N LYS A 147 -5.18 11.32 5.83
CA LYS A 147 -5.15 10.49 7.03
C LYS A 147 -6.41 9.66 7.12
N PHE A 148 -6.23 8.45 7.64
CA PHE A 148 -7.27 7.49 7.96
C PHE A 148 -7.27 7.25 9.45
N VAL A 149 -8.40 6.85 10.02
CA VAL A 149 -8.41 6.27 11.35
C VAL A 149 -8.04 4.80 11.21
N ILE A 150 -6.97 4.38 11.87
CA ILE A 150 -6.44 3.02 11.86
C ILE A 150 -6.20 2.62 13.31
N GLY A 151 -6.91 1.61 13.82
CA GLY A 151 -6.78 1.21 15.22
C GLY A 151 -7.10 2.33 16.22
N GLY A 152 -8.05 3.20 15.88
CA GLY A 152 -8.43 4.34 16.74
C GLY A 152 -7.54 5.58 16.60
N SER A 153 -6.48 5.56 15.80
CA SER A 153 -5.53 6.67 15.63
C SER A 153 -5.52 7.20 14.20
N ALA A 154 -5.46 8.53 14.05
CA ALA A 154 -5.39 9.17 12.73
C ALA A 154 -3.95 9.15 12.20
N MET A 155 -3.71 8.44 11.10
CA MET A 155 -2.40 8.35 10.46
C MET A 155 -2.51 8.27 8.93
N SER A 156 -1.43 8.63 8.24
CA SER A 156 -1.32 8.50 6.79
C SER A 156 -0.95 7.07 6.39
N LEU A 157 -1.09 6.73 5.09
CA LEU A 157 -0.56 5.46 4.58
C LEU A 157 0.95 5.36 4.77
N TYR A 158 1.67 6.47 4.61
CA TYR A 158 3.11 6.54 4.86
C TYR A 158 3.45 6.21 6.32
N ASP A 159 2.73 6.81 7.28
CA ASP A 159 2.96 6.53 8.72
C ASP A 159 2.62 5.07 9.04
N PHE A 160 1.52 4.54 8.51
CA PHE A 160 1.10 3.17 8.73
C PHE A 160 2.15 2.16 8.22
N GLU A 161 2.65 2.38 7.01
CA GLU A 161 3.70 1.53 6.42
C GLU A 161 5.03 1.67 7.19
N ASN A 162 5.55 2.91 7.32
CA ASN A 162 6.93 3.13 7.77
C ASN A 162 7.10 3.03 9.29
N SER A 163 6.08 3.42 10.07
CA SER A 163 6.16 3.47 11.53
C SER A 163 5.57 2.24 12.21
N ILE A 164 4.79 1.41 11.49
CA ILE A 164 4.09 0.26 12.05
C ILE A 164 4.44 -1.02 11.30
N ILE A 165 4.08 -1.15 10.01
CA ILE A 165 4.24 -2.42 9.28
C ILE A 165 5.70 -2.81 9.12
N ARG A 166 6.55 -1.90 8.64
CA ARG A 166 8.00 -2.14 8.45
C ARG A 166 8.74 -2.48 9.76
N LYS A 167 8.20 -2.05 10.92
CA LYS A 167 8.78 -2.36 12.23
C LYS A 167 8.59 -3.81 12.66
N LEU A 168 7.81 -4.59 11.92
CA LEU A 168 7.65 -6.03 12.14
C LEU A 168 8.76 -6.87 11.51
N ASP A 169 9.72 -6.23 10.82
CA ASP A 169 10.94 -6.85 10.27
C ASP A 169 10.66 -8.02 9.31
N GLU A 170 9.61 -7.89 8.49
CA GLU A 170 9.22 -8.87 7.46
C GLU A 170 9.35 -8.23 6.06
N PRO A 171 10.47 -8.38 5.35
CA PRO A 171 10.72 -7.67 4.08
C PRO A 171 9.79 -8.08 2.95
N ARG A 172 9.15 -9.26 3.02
CA ARG A 172 8.18 -9.71 1.99
C ARG A 172 6.92 -8.86 1.96
N VAL A 173 6.66 -8.03 3.00
CA VAL A 173 5.53 -7.08 2.97
C VAL A 173 5.61 -6.14 1.77
N HIS A 174 6.82 -5.78 1.31
CA HIS A 174 7.01 -4.93 0.14
C HIS A 174 6.52 -5.54 -1.17
N PHE A 175 6.21 -6.85 -1.19
CA PHE A 175 5.62 -7.54 -2.32
C PHE A 175 4.13 -7.89 -2.10
N ALA A 176 3.57 -7.46 -0.96
CA ALA A 176 2.18 -7.68 -0.56
C ALA A 176 1.39 -6.37 -0.39
N LEU A 177 2.06 -5.26 -0.07
CA LEU A 177 1.46 -3.94 0.04
C LEU A 177 1.28 -3.33 -1.35
N ASN A 178 0.04 -2.93 -1.68
CA ASN A 178 -0.29 -2.37 -2.98
C ASN A 178 -0.79 -0.93 -2.86
N CYS A 179 -0.07 0.02 -3.45
CA CYS A 179 -0.45 1.43 -3.49
C CYS A 179 -1.31 1.79 -4.71
N SER A 180 -1.82 0.80 -5.43
CA SER A 180 -2.63 0.96 -6.64
C SER A 180 -1.88 1.63 -7.82
N ALA A 181 -0.55 1.59 -7.86
CA ALA A 181 0.24 2.01 -9.01
C ALA A 181 0.63 0.81 -9.88
N VAL A 182 0.94 1.05 -11.17
CA VAL A 182 1.32 -0.02 -12.13
C VAL A 182 2.57 -0.77 -11.69
N SER A 183 3.56 -0.06 -11.14
CA SER A 183 4.78 -0.69 -10.64
C SER A 183 4.67 -1.28 -9.24
N CYS A 184 3.50 -1.21 -8.59
CA CYS A 184 3.25 -1.94 -7.34
C CYS A 184 3.29 -3.46 -7.57
N PRO A 185 3.53 -4.24 -6.52
CA PRO A 185 3.23 -5.67 -6.53
C PRO A 185 1.79 -5.91 -6.99
N VAL A 186 1.54 -7.05 -7.60
CA VAL A 186 0.19 -7.42 -8.02
C VAL A 186 -0.73 -7.51 -6.80
N LEU A 187 -1.87 -6.80 -6.83
CA LEU A 187 -2.88 -6.95 -5.79
C LEU A 187 -3.53 -8.33 -5.91
N PRO A 188 -3.46 -9.19 -4.88
CA PRO A 188 -4.13 -10.49 -4.91
C PRO A 188 -5.65 -10.33 -4.93
N ARG A 189 -6.33 -11.32 -5.49
CA ARG A 189 -7.80 -11.41 -5.45
C ARG A 189 -8.34 -12.00 -4.15
N ASP A 190 -7.44 -12.43 -3.26
CA ASP A 190 -7.76 -12.97 -1.95
C ASP A 190 -7.12 -12.15 -0.84
N VAL A 191 -7.70 -12.17 0.34
CA VAL A 191 -7.15 -11.56 1.54
C VAL A 191 -6.04 -12.44 2.11
N PHE A 192 -5.04 -11.82 2.74
CA PHE A 192 -4.04 -12.53 3.54
C PHE A 192 -4.67 -13.09 4.81
N THR A 193 -4.28 -14.31 5.19
CA THR A 193 -4.81 -15.03 6.35
C THR A 193 -3.70 -15.30 7.37
N ALA A 194 -4.06 -15.51 8.63
CA ALA A 194 -3.07 -15.81 9.67
C ALA A 194 -2.40 -17.18 9.43
N GLU A 195 -3.18 -18.13 8.98
CA GLU A 195 -2.78 -19.52 8.75
C GLU A 195 -1.89 -19.65 7.51
N GLY A 196 -2.23 -18.93 6.44
CA GLY A 196 -1.53 -19.00 5.14
C GLY A 196 -0.43 -17.98 4.96
N LEU A 197 -0.21 -17.05 5.90
CA LEU A 197 0.58 -15.83 5.70
C LEU A 197 1.96 -16.09 5.09
N ASN A 198 2.70 -17.05 5.60
CA ASN A 198 4.06 -17.32 5.10
C ASN A 198 4.06 -17.81 3.65
N ASP A 199 3.16 -18.72 3.30
CA ASP A 199 3.03 -19.24 1.95
C ASP A 199 2.50 -18.18 0.99
N GLU A 200 1.59 -17.33 1.46
CA GLU A 200 1.03 -16.21 0.72
C GLU A 200 2.10 -15.15 0.43
N LEU A 201 2.90 -14.75 1.42
CA LEU A 201 4.01 -13.83 1.25
C LEU A 201 5.10 -14.39 0.32
N ASP A 202 5.44 -15.66 0.44
CA ASP A 202 6.39 -16.32 -0.47
C ASP A 202 5.85 -16.39 -1.90
N ARG A 203 4.56 -16.68 -2.07
CA ARG A 203 3.90 -16.72 -3.38
C ARG A 203 3.96 -15.34 -4.05
N GLU A 204 3.56 -14.29 -3.34
CA GLU A 204 3.56 -12.94 -3.91
C GLU A 204 4.99 -12.43 -4.17
N THR A 205 5.96 -12.77 -3.34
CA THR A 205 7.38 -12.47 -3.58
C THR A 205 7.89 -13.15 -4.85
N ARG A 206 7.59 -14.45 -5.05
CA ARG A 206 7.96 -15.17 -6.29
C ARG A 206 7.24 -14.59 -7.49
N ARG A 207 5.95 -14.26 -7.37
CA ARG A 207 5.15 -13.61 -8.42
C ARG A 207 5.74 -12.27 -8.83
N PHE A 208 6.20 -11.48 -7.86
CA PHE A 208 6.85 -10.22 -8.12
C PHE A 208 8.14 -10.39 -8.94
N PHE A 209 9.05 -11.25 -8.49
CA PHE A 209 10.34 -11.46 -9.18
C PHE A 209 10.21 -12.22 -10.50
N ALA A 210 9.13 -12.95 -10.74
CA ALA A 210 8.88 -13.64 -12.01
C ALA A 210 8.51 -12.68 -13.16
N ARG A 211 8.18 -11.42 -12.86
CA ARG A 211 7.78 -10.43 -13.87
C ARG A 211 9.00 -9.67 -14.39
N PRO A 212 9.22 -9.61 -15.72
CA PRO A 212 10.41 -8.99 -16.31
C PRO A 212 10.51 -7.48 -16.04
N GLU A 213 9.38 -6.79 -15.78
CA GLU A 213 9.34 -5.41 -15.35
C GLU A 213 9.89 -5.20 -13.93
N ASN A 214 9.87 -6.24 -13.09
CA ASN A 214 10.32 -6.18 -11.69
C ASN A 214 11.74 -6.74 -11.48
N LEU A 215 12.13 -7.72 -12.28
CA LEU A 215 13.48 -8.29 -12.28
C LEU A 215 13.86 -8.73 -13.70
N ARG A 216 14.93 -8.15 -14.23
CA ARG A 216 15.51 -8.55 -15.52
C ARG A 216 17.02 -8.68 -15.40
N VAL A 217 17.55 -9.79 -15.88
CA VAL A 217 18.99 -10.06 -15.95
C VAL A 217 19.49 -9.74 -17.36
N ASP A 218 20.57 -8.99 -17.44
CA ASP A 218 21.30 -8.68 -18.67
C ASP A 218 22.72 -9.28 -18.55
N ASP A 219 22.88 -10.48 -19.07
CA ASP A 219 24.15 -11.23 -18.98
C ASP A 219 25.26 -10.56 -19.77
N ALA A 220 24.93 -9.91 -20.88
CA ALA A 220 25.93 -9.21 -21.71
C ALA A 220 26.54 -8.01 -20.97
N LYS A 221 25.74 -7.34 -20.12
CA LYS A 221 26.17 -6.22 -19.27
C LYS A 221 26.52 -6.64 -17.87
N GLN A 222 26.37 -7.92 -17.53
CA GLN A 222 26.50 -8.42 -16.15
C GLN A 222 25.72 -7.56 -15.14
N THR A 223 24.47 -7.24 -15.45
CA THR A 223 23.64 -6.30 -14.67
C THR A 223 22.27 -6.88 -14.41
N VAL A 224 21.80 -6.74 -13.17
CA VAL A 224 20.42 -7.04 -12.77
C VAL A 224 19.66 -5.74 -12.62
N TYR A 225 18.57 -5.63 -13.32
CA TYR A 225 17.64 -4.51 -13.22
C TYR A 225 16.48 -4.91 -12.30
N PHE A 226 16.34 -4.22 -11.20
CA PHE A 226 15.24 -4.38 -10.26
C PHE A 226 14.21 -3.25 -10.41
N ASN A 227 12.97 -3.53 -10.08
CA ASN A 227 11.97 -2.49 -9.84
C ASN A 227 12.46 -1.55 -8.72
N GLU A 228 12.22 -0.25 -8.86
CA GLU A 228 12.69 0.79 -7.92
C GLU A 228 12.14 0.62 -6.50
N ILE A 229 11.13 -0.22 -6.26
CA ILE A 229 10.65 -0.54 -4.91
C ILE A 229 11.79 -1.09 -4.03
N LEU A 230 12.70 -1.91 -4.60
CA LEU A 230 13.85 -2.42 -3.86
C LEU A 230 14.88 -1.32 -3.55
N LYS A 231 14.91 -0.24 -4.33
CA LYS A 231 15.73 0.94 -4.04
C LYS A 231 15.13 1.78 -2.91
N PHE A 232 13.80 1.95 -2.91
CA PHE A 232 13.11 2.73 -1.88
C PHE A 232 13.26 2.12 -0.50
N TYR A 233 13.32 0.78 -0.41
CA TYR A 233 13.35 0.01 0.84
C TYR A 233 14.58 -0.88 0.97
N THR A 234 15.71 -0.53 0.35
CA THR A 234 16.94 -1.34 0.38
C THR A 234 17.34 -1.75 1.79
N GLU A 235 17.17 -0.88 2.76
CA GLU A 235 17.52 -1.10 4.17
C GLU A 235 16.73 -2.23 4.85
N ASP A 236 15.52 -2.53 4.37
CA ASP A 236 14.68 -3.62 4.89
C ASP A 236 15.14 -4.99 4.35
N PHE A 237 15.95 -5.02 3.30
CA PHE A 237 16.49 -6.25 2.70
C PHE A 237 17.95 -6.49 3.06
N VAL A 238 18.75 -5.41 3.12
CA VAL A 238 20.21 -5.45 3.22
C VAL A 238 20.67 -4.54 4.37
N PRO A 239 21.52 -5.00 5.28
CA PRO A 239 22.17 -6.32 5.34
C PRO A 239 21.38 -7.39 6.10
N SER A 240 20.26 -7.03 6.78
CA SER A 240 19.62 -7.87 7.78
C SER A 240 19.14 -9.21 7.24
N HIS A 241 18.53 -9.22 6.04
CA HIS A 241 17.95 -10.42 5.44
C HIS A 241 18.80 -11.04 4.33
N ALA A 242 19.72 -10.28 3.72
CA ALA A 242 20.66 -10.79 2.72
C ALA A 242 21.88 -9.88 2.60
N ARG A 243 22.99 -10.38 2.03
CA ARG A 243 24.19 -9.56 1.81
C ARG A 243 24.01 -8.54 0.68
N THR A 244 23.18 -8.85 -0.30
CA THR A 244 22.87 -7.99 -1.45
C THR A 244 21.42 -8.21 -1.89
N LEU A 245 20.86 -7.27 -2.67
CA LEU A 245 19.53 -7.45 -3.28
C LEU A 245 19.47 -8.66 -4.22
N ILE A 246 20.56 -8.95 -4.94
CA ILE A 246 20.69 -10.15 -5.77
C ILE A 246 20.58 -11.42 -4.91
N ALA A 247 21.32 -11.48 -3.80
CA ALA A 247 21.27 -12.62 -2.88
C ALA A 247 19.89 -12.77 -2.21
N TYR A 248 19.17 -11.68 -2.01
CA TYR A 248 17.79 -11.73 -1.53
C TYR A 248 16.85 -12.34 -2.60
N ALA A 249 16.85 -11.78 -3.81
CA ALA A 249 16.01 -12.22 -4.92
C ALA A 249 16.27 -13.68 -5.31
N GLN A 250 17.54 -14.13 -5.20
CA GLN A 250 17.95 -15.49 -5.57
C GLN A 250 17.20 -16.60 -4.82
N ARG A 251 16.61 -16.30 -3.67
CA ARG A 251 15.79 -17.27 -2.89
C ARG A 251 14.44 -17.55 -3.54
N TYR A 252 13.98 -16.66 -4.43
CA TYR A 252 12.61 -16.64 -4.96
C TYR A 252 12.53 -16.86 -6.46
N ILE A 253 13.67 -16.94 -7.15
CA ILE A 253 13.75 -17.13 -8.61
C ILE A 253 14.36 -18.47 -8.96
N SER A 254 14.00 -18.99 -10.14
CA SER A 254 14.71 -20.10 -10.78
C SER A 254 15.91 -19.59 -11.58
N GLY A 255 16.99 -20.36 -11.59
CA GLY A 255 18.23 -19.96 -12.24
C GLY A 255 19.19 -19.26 -11.28
N VAL A 256 20.43 -19.09 -11.71
CA VAL A 256 21.51 -18.51 -10.90
C VAL A 256 21.97 -17.19 -11.53
N ILE A 257 21.92 -16.12 -10.76
CA ILE A 257 22.47 -14.84 -11.12
C ILE A 257 23.93 -14.78 -10.63
N GLY A 258 24.84 -14.30 -11.47
CA GLY A 258 26.24 -14.11 -11.08
C GLY A 258 26.35 -13.15 -9.87
N ALA A 259 27.02 -13.58 -8.81
CA ALA A 259 27.16 -12.78 -7.59
C ALA A 259 27.91 -11.45 -7.79
N ALA A 260 28.70 -11.34 -8.87
CA ALA A 260 29.44 -10.15 -9.24
C ALA A 260 28.66 -9.16 -10.13
N TYR A 261 27.39 -9.50 -10.49
CA TYR A 261 26.61 -8.62 -11.35
C TYR A 261 26.32 -7.30 -10.63
N ALA A 262 26.34 -6.22 -11.42
CA ALA A 262 25.93 -4.90 -10.95
C ALA A 262 24.40 -4.86 -10.73
N THR A 263 23.95 -4.01 -9.83
CA THR A 263 22.54 -3.72 -9.59
C THR A 263 22.16 -2.38 -10.22
N ALA A 264 21.10 -2.37 -10.98
CA ALA A 264 20.46 -1.17 -11.54
C ALA A 264 18.95 -1.20 -11.23
N PHE A 265 18.26 -0.08 -11.45
CA PHE A 265 16.85 0.03 -11.13
C PHE A 265 16.04 0.52 -12.34
N THR A 266 14.88 -0.11 -12.56
CA THR A 266 13.88 0.35 -13.52
C THR A 266 13.01 1.40 -12.85
N PRO A 267 12.79 2.58 -13.48
CA PRO A 267 11.95 3.63 -12.92
C PRO A 267 10.56 3.15 -12.54
N TYR A 268 10.03 3.67 -11.43
CA TYR A 268 8.71 3.31 -10.92
C TYR A 268 7.60 4.01 -11.69
N ASP A 269 6.67 3.26 -12.25
CA ASP A 269 5.48 3.77 -12.94
C ASP A 269 4.36 4.05 -11.91
N TRP A 270 4.10 5.33 -11.68
CA TRP A 270 3.09 5.83 -10.74
C TRP A 270 1.68 5.94 -11.34
N THR A 271 1.47 5.52 -12.61
CA THR A 271 0.14 5.42 -13.20
C THR A 271 -0.75 4.53 -12.35
N VAL A 272 -1.99 4.94 -12.08
CA VAL A 272 -2.93 4.13 -11.29
C VAL A 272 -3.26 2.84 -12.04
N ALA A 273 -3.14 1.72 -11.35
CA ALA A 273 -3.41 0.37 -11.88
C ALA A 273 -4.92 0.13 -12.01
N ASN A 274 -5.55 0.94 -12.88
CA ASN A 274 -6.97 0.86 -13.22
C ASN A 274 -7.16 -0.02 -14.45
N SER A 275 -8.01 -1.05 -14.36
CA SER A 275 -8.25 -1.98 -15.48
C SER A 275 -8.89 -1.33 -16.72
N ARG A 276 -9.46 -0.12 -16.57
CA ARG A 276 -10.05 0.68 -17.65
C ARG A 276 -9.11 1.76 -18.21
N ARG A 277 -7.83 1.79 -17.78
CA ARG A 277 -6.90 2.76 -18.37
C ARG A 277 -6.66 2.44 -19.84
N GLU A 278 -6.46 3.47 -20.65
CA GLU A 278 -5.95 3.31 -22.00
C GLU A 278 -4.50 2.78 -21.93
N ARG A 279 -4.20 1.77 -22.75
CA ARG A 279 -2.89 1.11 -22.81
C ARG A 279 -2.07 1.66 -23.97
#